data_d8b167f9e4a336f8fc3eb387e62c9011
#
_entry.id   d8b167f9e4a336f8fc3eb387e62c9011
#
_cell.length_a   1.000
_cell.length_b   1.000
_cell.length_c   1.000
_cell.angle_alpha   90.00
_cell.angle_beta   90.00
_cell.angle_gamma   90.00
#
_symmetry.space_group_name_H-M   'P 1'
#
loop_
_entity.id
_entity.type
_entity.pdbx_description
1 polymer ?
#
loop_
_entity_poly.entity_id
_entity_poly.type
_entity_poly.pdbx_seq_one_letter_code
_entity_poly.pdbx_strand_id
1 'polypeptide(L)'
;MKFTGTKDYVATDDLKVAVNAAIVLERPLLVKGEPGTGKTVLAEEVAKALDAPLLTWHIKSTTKAQQGLYEYDAVSRLRDSQLGDPRVSDISNYIRRGKLWEAFTSAKRPVLLIDEIDKADIEFPNDLLLELDRMEFHVYETGETIRAKQRPIIMITSNNEKELPDAFLRRCFFHYIKFPDIDTMQAIVEVHFPDIKKRLVQEAMKIFFEVRDVPGLKKKPSTSELLDWLKLLLNEEMTVEQLRERDPRKLIPPLHGALLKNEQDVHLFERLAFLSRREV
;
A
#
# COMPACT_ATOMS: atom_id res chain seq x y z
N MET A 1 -1.27 -16.76 -17.17
CA MET A 1 -1.89 -15.44 -17.45
C MET A 1 -0.84 -14.36 -17.23
N LYS A 2 -0.96 -13.23 -17.95
CA LYS A 2 0.00 -12.12 -17.89
C LYS A 2 -0.74 -10.84 -17.48
N PHE A 3 -0.19 -10.11 -16.52
CA PHE A 3 -0.72 -8.79 -16.13
C PHE A 3 -0.37 -7.76 -17.20
N THR A 4 -1.37 -7.12 -17.77
CA THR A 4 -1.22 -6.08 -18.81
C THR A 4 -1.71 -4.70 -18.36
N GLY A 5 -2.12 -4.59 -17.10
CA GLY A 5 -2.80 -3.42 -16.52
C GLY A 5 -4.31 -3.60 -16.55
N THR A 6 -5.01 -2.65 -15.93
CA THR A 6 -6.47 -2.56 -15.90
C THR A 6 -6.89 -1.14 -16.32
N LYS A 7 -8.18 -0.93 -16.54
CA LYS A 7 -8.72 0.40 -16.83
C LYS A 7 -8.77 1.32 -15.59
N ASP A 8 -8.74 0.72 -14.40
CA ASP A 8 -8.91 1.42 -13.12
C ASP A 8 -7.55 1.76 -12.47
N TYR A 9 -6.42 1.33 -13.08
CA TYR A 9 -5.08 1.55 -12.54
C TYR A 9 -4.05 1.83 -13.63
N VAL A 10 -3.36 2.95 -13.53
CA VAL A 10 -2.29 3.35 -14.46
C VAL A 10 -1.01 2.60 -14.10
N ALA A 11 -0.76 1.47 -14.75
CA ALA A 11 0.46 0.71 -14.59
C ALA A 11 1.49 1.12 -15.65
N THR A 12 2.67 1.55 -15.23
CA THR A 12 3.81 1.80 -16.12
C THR A 12 4.33 0.49 -16.73
N ASP A 13 5.03 0.55 -17.84
CA ASP A 13 5.49 -0.67 -18.52
C ASP A 13 6.53 -1.43 -17.70
N ASP A 14 7.41 -0.74 -16.98
CA ASP A 14 8.36 -1.33 -16.05
C ASP A 14 7.67 -2.03 -14.88
N LEU A 15 6.58 -1.46 -14.35
CA LEU A 15 5.77 -2.09 -13.30
C LEU A 15 5.08 -3.37 -13.82
N LYS A 16 4.50 -3.35 -15.04
CA LYS A 16 3.94 -4.56 -15.67
C LYS A 16 4.98 -5.65 -15.83
N VAL A 17 6.18 -5.27 -16.28
CA VAL A 17 7.32 -6.20 -16.41
C VAL A 17 7.69 -6.78 -15.05
N ALA A 18 7.78 -5.96 -14.00
CA ALA A 18 8.12 -6.42 -12.65
C ALA A 18 7.09 -7.42 -12.10
N VAL A 19 5.79 -7.12 -12.22
CA VAL A 19 4.71 -8.03 -11.81
C VAL A 19 4.83 -9.37 -12.53
N ASN A 20 4.97 -9.35 -13.87
CA ASN A 20 5.05 -10.58 -14.64
C ASN A 20 6.33 -11.37 -14.38
N ALA A 21 7.47 -10.70 -14.15
CA ALA A 21 8.72 -11.35 -13.78
C ALA A 21 8.60 -12.07 -12.43
N ALA A 22 8.01 -11.42 -11.43
CA ALA A 22 7.78 -12.03 -10.11
C ALA A 22 6.88 -13.28 -10.21
N ILE A 23 5.82 -13.22 -11.04
CA ILE A 23 4.91 -14.35 -11.29
C ILE A 23 5.65 -15.52 -11.95
N VAL A 24 6.48 -15.26 -12.96
CA VAL A 24 7.23 -16.29 -13.70
C VAL A 24 8.34 -16.90 -12.85
N LEU A 25 9.04 -16.08 -12.08
CA LEU A 25 10.11 -16.52 -11.17
C LEU A 25 9.57 -17.19 -9.90
N GLU A 26 8.25 -17.12 -9.67
CA GLU A 26 7.60 -17.58 -8.45
C GLU A 26 8.22 -16.99 -7.18
N ARG A 27 8.64 -15.72 -7.25
CA ARG A 27 9.20 -14.96 -6.14
C ARG A 27 8.24 -13.89 -5.64
N PRO A 28 8.28 -13.56 -4.34
CA PRO A 28 7.54 -12.41 -3.83
C PRO A 28 7.94 -11.12 -4.58
N LEU A 29 6.97 -10.32 -4.99
CA LEU A 29 7.20 -8.98 -5.53
C LEU A 29 7.23 -7.97 -4.38
N LEU A 30 8.39 -7.42 -4.09
CA LEU A 30 8.53 -6.32 -3.15
C LEU A 30 8.39 -4.99 -3.88
N VAL A 31 7.32 -4.28 -3.57
CA VAL A 31 7.01 -2.95 -4.13
C VAL A 31 7.31 -1.89 -3.08
N LYS A 32 8.36 -1.10 -3.32
CA LYS A 32 8.66 0.08 -2.51
C LYS A 32 8.23 1.37 -3.21
N GLY A 33 7.98 2.40 -2.46
CA GLY A 33 7.64 3.74 -2.98
C GLY A 33 7.09 4.64 -1.90
N GLU A 34 6.95 5.93 -2.22
CA GLU A 34 6.36 6.90 -1.31
C GLU A 34 4.92 6.50 -0.91
N PRO A 35 4.44 6.92 0.27
CA PRO A 35 3.02 6.76 0.63
C PRO A 35 2.09 7.35 -0.44
N GLY A 36 0.95 6.69 -0.69
CA GLY A 36 -0.05 7.17 -1.65
C GLY A 36 0.31 6.99 -3.13
N THR A 37 1.30 6.16 -3.47
CA THR A 37 1.66 5.82 -4.88
C THR A 37 0.91 4.60 -5.44
N GLY A 38 -0.16 4.14 -4.78
CA GLY A 38 -1.02 3.08 -5.29
C GLY A 38 -0.49 1.65 -5.12
N LYS A 39 0.47 1.40 -4.20
CA LYS A 39 1.06 0.06 -3.97
C LYS A 39 0.03 -1.00 -3.57
N THR A 40 -0.86 -0.68 -2.64
CA THR A 40 -1.93 -1.58 -2.18
C THR A 40 -2.94 -1.85 -3.30
N VAL A 41 -3.35 -0.79 -4.02
CA VAL A 41 -4.27 -0.88 -5.17
C VAL A 41 -3.70 -1.76 -6.28
N LEU A 42 -2.37 -1.75 -6.50
CA LEU A 42 -1.73 -2.62 -7.47
C LEU A 42 -2.05 -4.11 -7.21
N ALA A 43 -2.04 -4.56 -5.95
CA ALA A 43 -2.35 -5.96 -5.64
C ALA A 43 -3.81 -6.31 -5.93
N GLU A 44 -4.73 -5.39 -5.67
CA GLU A 44 -6.15 -5.54 -6.02
C GLU A 44 -6.33 -5.68 -7.52
N GLU A 45 -5.67 -4.82 -8.29
CA GLU A 45 -5.78 -4.81 -9.74
C GLU A 45 -5.09 -6.01 -10.41
N VAL A 46 -3.97 -6.49 -9.83
CA VAL A 46 -3.35 -7.76 -10.25
C VAL A 46 -4.29 -8.93 -9.99
N ALA A 47 -4.93 -8.99 -8.82
CA ALA A 47 -5.89 -10.05 -8.50
C ALA A 47 -7.09 -10.03 -9.46
N LYS A 48 -7.67 -8.86 -9.75
CA LYS A 48 -8.75 -8.69 -10.73
C LYS A 48 -8.33 -9.14 -12.13
N ALA A 49 -7.18 -8.67 -12.61
CA ALA A 49 -6.68 -8.98 -13.93
C ALA A 49 -6.41 -10.48 -14.17
N LEU A 50 -6.07 -11.21 -13.09
CA LEU A 50 -5.77 -12.64 -13.11
C LEU A 50 -6.95 -13.52 -12.72
N ASP A 51 -8.12 -12.97 -12.42
CA ASP A 51 -9.28 -13.68 -11.84
C ASP A 51 -8.89 -14.54 -10.62
N ALA A 52 -8.04 -13.97 -9.75
CA ALA A 52 -7.48 -14.61 -8.59
C ALA A 52 -8.11 -14.08 -7.29
N PRO A 53 -8.31 -14.92 -6.25
CA PRO A 53 -8.70 -14.44 -4.94
C PRO A 53 -7.62 -13.52 -4.37
N LEU A 54 -8.02 -12.39 -3.76
CA LEU A 54 -7.12 -11.52 -3.02
C LEU A 54 -7.22 -11.82 -1.53
N LEU A 55 -6.08 -12.10 -0.92
CA LEU A 55 -5.93 -12.21 0.53
C LEU A 55 -5.01 -11.10 1.01
N THR A 56 -5.47 -10.27 1.95
CA THR A 56 -4.70 -9.14 2.46
C THR A 56 -4.32 -9.35 3.91
N TRP A 57 -3.04 -9.18 4.20
CA TRP A 57 -2.47 -9.17 5.53
C TRP A 57 -1.84 -7.82 5.82
N HIS A 58 -2.58 -6.98 6.55
CA HIS A 58 -2.09 -5.67 6.99
C HIS A 58 -1.16 -5.84 8.19
N ILE A 59 0.07 -5.39 8.03
CA ILE A 59 1.10 -5.47 9.06
C ILE A 59 1.01 -4.25 9.99
N LYS A 60 1.10 -4.52 11.29
CA LYS A 60 1.15 -3.52 12.36
C LYS A 60 2.46 -3.67 13.13
N SER A 61 2.83 -2.66 13.91
CA SER A 61 4.02 -2.72 14.77
C SER A 61 4.01 -3.88 15.77
N THR A 62 2.84 -4.39 16.12
CA THR A 62 2.65 -5.53 17.04
C THR A 62 2.50 -6.87 16.33
N THR A 63 2.46 -6.89 14.98
CA THR A 63 2.26 -8.12 14.21
C THR A 63 3.49 -9.02 14.34
N LYS A 64 3.23 -10.32 14.63
CA LYS A 64 4.24 -11.38 14.66
C LYS A 64 4.10 -12.27 13.43
N ALA A 65 5.21 -12.82 12.93
CA ALA A 65 5.23 -13.71 11.76
C ALA A 65 4.32 -14.93 11.95
N GLN A 66 4.29 -15.50 13.17
CA GLN A 66 3.42 -16.62 13.53
C GLN A 66 1.94 -16.35 13.25
N GLN A 67 1.46 -15.12 13.41
CA GLN A 67 0.06 -14.74 13.15
C GLN A 67 -0.34 -14.87 11.68
N GLY A 68 0.62 -14.81 10.77
CA GLY A 68 0.40 -15.10 9.37
C GLY A 68 0.18 -16.58 9.09
N LEU A 69 0.73 -17.45 9.94
CA LEU A 69 0.57 -18.89 9.88
C LEU A 69 -0.71 -19.30 10.59
N TYR A 70 -0.73 -19.21 11.91
CA TYR A 70 -1.89 -19.49 12.75
C TYR A 70 -1.68 -18.94 14.17
N GLU A 71 -2.77 -18.85 14.92
CA GLU A 71 -2.76 -18.56 16.35
C GLU A 71 -3.51 -19.68 17.09
N TYR A 72 -2.90 -20.17 18.17
CA TYR A 72 -3.53 -21.14 19.05
C TYR A 72 -4.13 -20.47 20.28
N ASP A 73 -5.45 -20.59 20.46
CA ASP A 73 -6.20 -19.98 21.58
C ASP A 73 -6.22 -20.93 22.79
N ALA A 74 -5.06 -21.08 23.45
CA ALA A 74 -4.90 -21.89 24.64
C ALA A 74 -5.79 -21.45 25.80
N VAL A 75 -6.06 -20.14 25.92
CA VAL A 75 -6.88 -19.60 27.01
C VAL A 75 -8.33 -20.02 26.85
N SER A 76 -8.91 -19.90 25.66
CA SER A 76 -10.26 -20.37 25.40
C SER A 76 -10.38 -21.88 25.60
N ARG A 77 -9.40 -22.66 25.16
CA ARG A 77 -9.39 -24.09 25.37
C ARG A 77 -9.35 -24.48 26.85
N LEU A 78 -8.52 -23.81 27.65
CA LEU A 78 -8.43 -24.04 29.08
C LEU A 78 -9.76 -23.72 29.79
N ARG A 79 -10.38 -22.58 29.47
CA ARG A 79 -11.68 -22.19 29.98
C ARG A 79 -12.76 -23.22 29.64
N ASP A 80 -12.85 -23.61 28.38
CA ASP A 80 -13.85 -24.56 27.89
C ASP A 80 -13.65 -25.95 28.52
N SER A 81 -12.38 -26.36 28.79
CA SER A 81 -12.06 -27.56 29.54
C SER A 81 -12.60 -27.52 30.97
N GLN A 82 -12.48 -26.42 31.66
CA GLN A 82 -13.01 -26.23 33.01
C GLN A 82 -14.55 -26.26 33.05
N LEU A 83 -15.19 -25.85 31.96
CA LEU A 83 -16.65 -25.87 31.80
C LEU A 83 -17.20 -27.20 31.29
N GLY A 84 -16.34 -28.15 30.94
CA GLY A 84 -16.74 -29.46 30.38
C GLY A 84 -17.28 -29.37 28.95
N ASP A 85 -16.88 -28.35 28.18
CA ASP A 85 -17.32 -28.16 26.79
C ASP A 85 -16.74 -29.27 25.88
N PRO A 86 -17.58 -30.02 25.13
CA PRO A 86 -17.11 -31.14 24.29
C PRO A 86 -16.16 -30.71 23.16
N ARG A 87 -16.12 -29.40 22.77
CA ARG A 87 -15.20 -28.88 21.75
C ARG A 87 -13.73 -29.05 22.11
N VAL A 88 -13.42 -29.23 23.41
CA VAL A 88 -12.04 -29.38 23.90
C VAL A 88 -11.36 -30.67 23.35
N SER A 89 -12.15 -31.66 22.99
CA SER A 89 -11.63 -32.92 22.43
C SER A 89 -10.92 -32.75 21.10
N ASP A 90 -11.30 -31.73 20.32
CA ASP A 90 -10.68 -31.42 19.04
C ASP A 90 -9.94 -30.10 19.16
N ILE A 91 -8.60 -30.15 19.15
CA ILE A 91 -7.71 -29.00 19.26
C ILE A 91 -7.85 -28.02 18.10
N SER A 92 -8.31 -28.48 16.94
CA SER A 92 -8.50 -27.65 15.74
C SER A 92 -9.53 -26.54 15.95
N ASN A 93 -10.48 -26.71 16.90
CA ASN A 93 -11.47 -25.70 17.27
C ASN A 93 -10.84 -24.42 17.88
N TYR A 94 -9.59 -24.53 18.33
CA TYR A 94 -8.84 -23.43 18.99
C TYR A 94 -7.68 -22.91 18.14
N ILE A 95 -7.61 -23.32 16.87
CA ILE A 95 -6.60 -22.84 15.91
C ILE A 95 -7.27 -21.84 14.97
N ARG A 96 -6.79 -20.60 15.02
CA ARG A 96 -7.18 -19.54 14.11
C ARG A 96 -6.19 -19.47 12.96
N ARG A 97 -6.67 -19.70 11.73
CA ARG A 97 -5.82 -19.67 10.53
C ARG A 97 -5.37 -18.25 10.19
N GLY A 98 -4.09 -18.08 9.93
CA GLY A 98 -3.51 -16.83 9.41
C GLY A 98 -3.60 -16.75 7.89
N LYS A 99 -3.18 -15.62 7.34
CA LYS A 99 -3.31 -15.33 5.89
C LYS A 99 -2.42 -16.20 5.00
N LEU A 100 -1.27 -16.64 5.49
CA LEU A 100 -0.44 -17.65 4.80
C LEU A 100 -1.11 -19.01 4.75
N TRP A 101 -1.72 -19.44 5.85
CA TRP A 101 -2.52 -20.69 5.85
C TRP A 101 -3.65 -20.61 4.82
N GLU A 102 -4.44 -19.55 4.85
CA GLU A 102 -5.52 -19.34 3.88
C GLU A 102 -5.00 -19.40 2.43
N ALA A 103 -3.87 -18.73 2.17
CA ALA A 103 -3.24 -18.72 0.85
C ALA A 103 -2.76 -20.11 0.41
N PHE A 104 -2.13 -20.88 1.30
CA PHE A 104 -1.59 -22.21 0.99
C PHE A 104 -2.71 -23.25 0.75
N THR A 105 -3.83 -23.10 1.45
CA THR A 105 -4.95 -24.04 1.31
C THR A 105 -6.01 -23.60 0.30
N SER A 106 -5.83 -22.44 -0.35
CA SER A 106 -6.77 -21.92 -1.35
C SER A 106 -6.99 -22.90 -2.51
N ALA A 107 -8.23 -22.97 -2.99
CA ALA A 107 -8.58 -23.81 -4.13
C ALA A 107 -8.10 -23.25 -5.48
N LYS A 108 -8.10 -21.90 -5.61
CA LYS A 108 -7.51 -21.17 -6.75
C LYS A 108 -6.20 -20.53 -6.30
N ARG A 109 -5.25 -20.36 -7.23
CA ARG A 109 -4.00 -19.62 -6.95
C ARG A 109 -4.31 -18.19 -6.51
N PRO A 110 -4.10 -17.80 -5.25
CA PRO A 110 -4.46 -16.48 -4.77
C PRO A 110 -3.33 -15.47 -5.00
N VAL A 111 -3.69 -14.18 -4.99
CA VAL A 111 -2.77 -13.10 -4.70
C VAL A 111 -2.78 -12.87 -3.19
N LEU A 112 -1.63 -12.96 -2.54
CA LEU A 112 -1.44 -12.63 -1.13
C LEU A 112 -0.70 -11.30 -1.03
N LEU A 113 -1.38 -10.29 -0.52
CA LEU A 113 -0.79 -8.99 -0.20
C LEU A 113 -0.33 -8.97 1.26
N ILE A 114 0.97 -8.79 1.47
CA ILE A 114 1.57 -8.45 2.78
C ILE A 114 1.81 -6.94 2.76
N ASP A 115 0.92 -6.19 3.39
CA ASP A 115 0.85 -4.74 3.25
C ASP A 115 1.63 -4.04 4.37
N GLU A 116 2.52 -3.09 3.99
CA GLU A 116 3.34 -2.27 4.88
C GLU A 116 4.27 -3.09 5.80
N ILE A 117 5.05 -4.02 5.22
CA ILE A 117 5.93 -4.93 5.94
C ILE A 117 6.93 -4.22 6.88
N ASP A 118 7.34 -3.02 6.52
CA ASP A 118 8.27 -2.18 7.27
C ASP A 118 7.68 -1.57 8.56
N LYS A 119 6.39 -1.75 8.83
CA LYS A 119 5.79 -1.40 10.12
C LYS A 119 6.15 -2.37 11.24
N ALA A 120 6.36 -3.63 10.93
CA ALA A 120 6.74 -4.64 11.91
C ALA A 120 8.17 -4.43 12.46
N ASP A 121 8.55 -5.29 13.40
CA ASP A 121 9.92 -5.36 13.88
C ASP A 121 10.87 -5.80 12.77
N ILE A 122 12.15 -5.44 12.88
CA ILE A 122 13.18 -5.70 11.86
C ILE A 122 13.37 -7.19 11.56
N GLU A 123 13.14 -8.06 12.54
CA GLU A 123 13.27 -9.51 12.39
C GLU A 123 12.06 -10.16 11.70
N PHE A 124 10.90 -9.50 11.69
CA PHE A 124 9.66 -10.04 11.13
C PHE A 124 9.81 -10.58 9.69
N PRO A 125 10.46 -9.88 8.74
CA PRO A 125 10.66 -10.41 7.39
C PRO A 125 11.54 -11.68 7.39
N ASN A 126 12.55 -11.76 8.27
CA ASN A 126 13.42 -12.94 8.38
C ASN A 126 12.65 -14.14 8.93
N ASP A 127 11.74 -13.93 9.87
CA ASP A 127 10.91 -14.97 10.47
C ASP A 127 9.95 -15.65 9.47
N LEU A 128 9.71 -15.01 8.30
CA LEU A 128 8.87 -15.55 7.23
C LEU A 128 9.65 -16.23 6.10
N LEU A 129 10.99 -16.19 6.14
CA LEU A 129 11.81 -16.63 5.01
C LEU A 129 11.60 -18.09 4.66
N LEU A 130 11.52 -18.95 5.68
CA LEU A 130 11.38 -20.40 5.49
C LEU A 130 10.05 -20.74 4.80
N GLU A 131 8.98 -20.14 5.30
CA GLU A 131 7.61 -20.39 4.81
C GLU A 131 7.42 -19.85 3.40
N LEU A 132 8.03 -18.68 3.10
CA LEU A 132 7.98 -18.07 1.76
C LEU A 132 8.86 -18.83 0.74
N ASP A 133 9.94 -19.46 1.19
CA ASP A 133 10.80 -20.26 0.31
C ASP A 133 10.19 -21.65 0.04
N ARG A 134 9.80 -22.36 1.11
CA ARG A 134 9.33 -23.74 1.03
C ARG A 134 7.85 -23.87 0.75
N MET A 135 7.07 -22.80 0.97
CA MET A 135 5.61 -22.81 0.86
C MET A 135 4.95 -23.86 1.74
N GLU A 136 5.52 -24.07 2.92
CA GLU A 136 5.00 -24.98 3.95
C GLU A 136 5.35 -24.49 5.35
N PHE A 137 4.56 -24.89 6.33
CA PHE A 137 4.86 -24.71 7.75
C PHE A 137 4.23 -25.85 8.58
N HIS A 138 4.75 -26.03 9.79
CA HIS A 138 4.28 -27.06 10.70
C HIS A 138 3.36 -26.46 11.79
N VAL A 139 2.26 -27.16 12.07
CA VAL A 139 1.31 -26.83 13.15
C VAL A 139 1.61 -27.73 14.33
N TYR A 140 2.24 -27.17 15.35
CA TYR A 140 2.76 -27.94 16.49
C TYR A 140 1.65 -28.65 17.29
N GLU A 141 0.48 -28.01 17.42
CA GLU A 141 -0.64 -28.50 18.23
C GLU A 141 -1.33 -29.71 17.59
N THR A 142 -1.37 -29.81 16.26
CA THR A 142 -1.99 -30.90 15.53
C THR A 142 -0.98 -31.90 14.95
N GLY A 143 0.29 -31.54 14.88
CA GLY A 143 1.34 -32.30 14.20
C GLY A 143 1.25 -32.28 12.67
N GLU A 144 0.37 -31.46 12.10
CA GLU A 144 0.19 -31.37 10.66
C GLU A 144 1.21 -30.43 10.01
N THR A 145 1.59 -30.74 8.76
CA THR A 145 2.34 -29.82 7.91
C THR A 145 1.42 -29.28 6.82
N ILE A 146 1.20 -27.98 6.85
CA ILE A 146 0.41 -27.28 5.83
C ILE A 146 1.33 -26.92 4.66
N ARG A 147 0.97 -27.41 3.47
CA ARG A 147 1.71 -27.13 2.22
C ARG A 147 0.83 -26.41 1.23
N ALA A 148 1.43 -25.48 0.48
CA ALA A 148 0.72 -24.76 -0.56
C ALA A 148 0.29 -25.72 -1.68
N LYS A 149 -1.02 -25.77 -1.96
CA LYS A 149 -1.58 -26.53 -3.09
C LYS A 149 -1.12 -25.93 -4.43
N GLN A 150 -1.04 -24.62 -4.48
CA GLN A 150 -0.50 -23.83 -5.59
C GLN A 150 0.31 -22.72 -4.96
N ARG A 151 1.48 -22.39 -5.54
CA ARG A 151 2.32 -21.29 -5.05
C ARG A 151 1.57 -19.96 -5.22
N PRO A 152 1.21 -19.23 -4.15
CA PRO A 152 0.50 -17.97 -4.27
C PRO A 152 1.35 -16.92 -4.98
N ILE A 153 0.70 -15.92 -5.58
CA ILE A 153 1.38 -14.72 -6.06
C ILE A 153 1.50 -13.79 -4.85
N ILE A 154 2.71 -13.64 -4.33
CA ILE A 154 2.95 -12.84 -3.12
C ILE A 154 3.39 -11.45 -3.53
N MET A 155 2.66 -10.44 -3.07
CA MET A 155 2.98 -9.03 -3.23
C MET A 155 3.22 -8.43 -1.85
N ILE A 156 4.30 -7.68 -1.71
CA ILE A 156 4.73 -7.10 -0.44
C ILE A 156 4.91 -5.60 -0.67
N THR A 157 4.31 -4.77 0.17
CA THR A 157 4.48 -3.32 0.08
C THR A 157 5.35 -2.80 1.22
N SER A 158 6.07 -1.72 0.93
CA SER A 158 6.86 -0.97 1.92
C SER A 158 6.86 0.52 1.58
N ASN A 159 6.68 1.36 2.59
CA ASN A 159 6.78 2.83 2.50
C ASN A 159 8.21 3.33 2.73
N ASN A 160 9.17 2.43 2.87
CA ASN A 160 10.56 2.74 3.15
C ASN A 160 10.78 3.45 4.51
N GLU A 161 9.92 3.16 5.49
CA GLU A 161 10.05 3.69 6.85
C GLU A 161 11.22 3.04 7.61
N LYS A 162 11.47 1.75 7.32
CA LYS A 162 12.59 0.97 7.86
C LYS A 162 13.28 0.18 6.75
N GLU A 163 14.57 -0.07 6.93
CA GLU A 163 15.31 -0.98 6.05
C GLU A 163 14.89 -2.43 6.27
N LEU A 164 14.80 -3.18 5.18
CA LEU A 164 14.50 -4.61 5.22
C LEU A 164 15.80 -5.42 5.17
N PRO A 165 15.88 -6.58 5.86
CA PRO A 165 17.08 -7.40 5.90
C PRO A 165 17.52 -7.87 4.50
N ASP A 166 18.82 -7.89 4.23
CA ASP A 166 19.39 -8.34 2.97
C ASP A 166 18.99 -9.77 2.59
N ALA A 167 18.90 -10.65 3.57
CA ALA A 167 18.47 -12.03 3.37
C ALA A 167 17.05 -12.10 2.79
N PHE A 168 16.17 -11.22 3.22
CA PHE A 168 14.81 -11.11 2.71
C PHE A 168 14.79 -10.49 1.30
N LEU A 169 15.53 -9.38 1.11
CA LEU A 169 15.60 -8.68 -0.18
C LEU A 169 16.06 -9.59 -1.32
N ARG A 170 17.04 -10.48 -1.08
CA ARG A 170 17.55 -11.44 -2.08
C ARG A 170 16.53 -12.47 -2.55
N ARG A 171 15.46 -12.69 -1.79
CA ARG A 171 14.38 -13.62 -2.11
C ARG A 171 13.23 -12.98 -2.88
N CYS A 172 13.18 -11.64 -2.87
CA CYS A 172 12.15 -10.88 -3.55
C CYS A 172 12.58 -10.44 -4.95
N PHE A 173 11.62 -10.31 -5.84
CA PHE A 173 11.77 -9.45 -7.01
C PHE A 173 11.45 -8.02 -6.57
N PHE A 174 12.36 -7.09 -6.79
CA PHE A 174 12.25 -5.73 -6.29
C PHE A 174 11.74 -4.78 -7.37
N HIS A 175 10.80 -3.91 -7.03
CA HIS A 175 10.39 -2.79 -7.86
C HIS A 175 10.16 -1.54 -7.00
N TYR A 176 10.67 -0.39 -7.48
CA TYR A 176 10.44 0.90 -6.84
C TYR A 176 9.48 1.73 -7.68
N ILE A 177 8.30 2.03 -7.14
CA ILE A 177 7.34 2.94 -7.75
C ILE A 177 7.82 4.37 -7.49
N LYS A 178 8.30 5.03 -8.54
CA LYS A 178 8.63 6.45 -8.50
C LYS A 178 7.35 7.27 -8.34
N PHE A 179 7.49 8.46 -7.75
CA PHE A 179 6.39 9.40 -7.74
C PHE A 179 6.02 9.75 -9.19
N PRO A 180 4.72 9.74 -9.55
CA PRO A 180 4.29 9.99 -10.92
C PRO A 180 4.78 11.34 -11.44
N ASP A 181 5.28 11.38 -12.67
CA ASP A 181 5.48 12.60 -13.42
C ASP A 181 4.16 13.24 -13.85
N ILE A 182 4.22 14.40 -14.47
CA ILE A 182 3.02 15.18 -14.84
C ILE A 182 2.11 14.37 -15.77
N ASP A 183 2.67 13.66 -16.76
CA ASP A 183 1.89 12.92 -17.76
C ASP A 183 1.22 11.69 -17.11
N THR A 184 1.97 10.95 -16.30
CA THR A 184 1.43 9.81 -15.54
C THR A 184 0.38 10.28 -14.54
N MET A 185 0.61 11.40 -13.85
CA MET A 185 -0.35 11.97 -12.92
C MET A 185 -1.63 12.41 -13.62
N GLN A 186 -1.54 13.01 -14.81
CA GLN A 186 -2.71 13.35 -15.60
C GLN A 186 -3.52 12.10 -15.96
N ALA A 187 -2.86 11.03 -16.39
CA ALA A 187 -3.55 9.77 -16.69
C ALA A 187 -4.24 9.19 -15.44
N ILE A 188 -3.61 9.28 -14.26
CA ILE A 188 -4.21 8.85 -12.99
C ILE A 188 -5.46 9.69 -12.69
N VAL A 189 -5.39 11.00 -12.83
CA VAL A 189 -6.54 11.90 -12.59
C VAL A 189 -7.67 11.60 -13.58
N GLU A 190 -7.39 11.35 -14.84
CA GLU A 190 -8.40 10.99 -15.87
C GLU A 190 -9.12 9.68 -15.55
N VAL A 191 -8.43 8.70 -14.97
CA VAL A 191 -9.05 7.45 -14.49
C VAL A 191 -10.03 7.71 -13.35
N HIS A 192 -9.67 8.56 -12.39
CA HIS A 192 -10.51 8.85 -11.22
C HIS A 192 -11.62 9.86 -11.48
N PHE A 193 -11.42 10.77 -12.43
CA PHE A 193 -12.33 11.87 -12.75
C PHE A 193 -12.49 12.04 -14.27
N PRO A 194 -13.16 11.11 -14.97
CA PRO A 194 -13.23 11.11 -16.45
C PRO A 194 -13.92 12.36 -17.03
N ASP A 195 -14.84 12.97 -16.27
CA ASP A 195 -15.63 14.14 -16.72
C ASP A 195 -15.11 15.49 -16.22
N ILE A 196 -13.92 15.52 -15.57
CA ILE A 196 -13.39 16.76 -15.00
C ILE A 196 -12.95 17.74 -16.09
N LYS A 197 -13.18 19.03 -15.87
CA LYS A 197 -12.74 20.09 -16.79
C LYS A 197 -11.22 20.12 -16.90
N LYS A 198 -10.67 19.83 -18.07
CA LYS A 198 -9.21 19.76 -18.32
C LYS A 198 -8.44 20.99 -17.83
N ARG A 199 -8.98 22.21 -18.01
CA ARG A 199 -8.35 23.46 -17.53
C ARG A 199 -8.18 23.51 -16.01
N LEU A 200 -9.20 23.03 -15.27
CA LEU A 200 -9.12 22.98 -13.80
C LEU A 200 -8.04 21.98 -13.35
N VAL A 201 -8.00 20.79 -13.96
CA VAL A 201 -6.98 19.77 -13.67
C VAL A 201 -5.57 20.30 -13.93
N GLN A 202 -5.35 20.92 -15.09
CA GLN A 202 -4.03 21.46 -15.46
C GLN A 202 -3.55 22.52 -14.45
N GLU A 203 -4.43 23.43 -14.04
CA GLU A 203 -4.07 24.44 -13.05
C GLU A 203 -3.84 23.85 -11.67
N ALA A 204 -4.71 22.92 -11.23
CA ALA A 204 -4.56 22.23 -9.97
C ALA A 204 -3.26 21.39 -9.92
N MET A 205 -2.94 20.66 -10.96
CA MET A 205 -1.69 19.90 -11.06
C MET A 205 -0.47 20.80 -11.01
N LYS A 206 -0.49 21.94 -11.72
CA LYS A 206 0.59 22.92 -11.67
C LYS A 206 0.84 23.36 -10.22
N ILE A 207 -0.22 23.76 -9.52
CA ILE A 207 -0.14 24.19 -8.13
C ILE A 207 0.35 23.05 -7.23
N PHE A 208 -0.13 21.85 -7.44
CA PHE A 208 0.26 20.67 -6.67
C PHE A 208 1.77 20.39 -6.79
N PHE A 209 2.32 20.40 -8.00
CA PHE A 209 3.76 20.20 -8.21
C PHE A 209 4.57 21.37 -7.65
N GLU A 210 4.13 22.62 -7.83
CA GLU A 210 4.76 23.79 -7.19
C GLU A 210 4.83 23.63 -5.66
N VAL A 211 3.73 23.21 -5.03
CA VAL A 211 3.68 22.93 -3.58
C VAL A 211 4.66 21.82 -3.22
N ARG A 212 4.67 20.73 -3.98
CA ARG A 212 5.50 19.56 -3.70
C ARG A 212 7.00 19.84 -3.85
N ASP A 213 7.37 20.77 -4.74
CA ASP A 213 8.75 21.12 -5.03
C ASP A 213 9.32 22.17 -4.07
N VAL A 214 8.51 22.72 -3.15
CA VAL A 214 8.99 23.65 -2.13
C VAL A 214 10.05 22.97 -1.25
N PRO A 215 11.27 23.54 -1.19
CA PRO A 215 12.33 23.02 -0.35
C PRO A 215 11.97 23.09 1.15
N GLY A 216 12.28 22.05 1.89
CA GLY A 216 12.11 22.02 3.34
C GLY A 216 10.74 21.55 3.83
N LEU A 217 9.85 21.07 2.94
CA LEU A 217 8.63 20.40 3.34
C LEU A 217 8.95 19.15 4.18
N LYS A 218 8.27 19.01 5.31
CA LYS A 218 8.35 17.84 6.17
C LYS A 218 7.62 16.66 5.54
N LYS A 219 6.49 16.94 4.89
CA LYS A 219 5.69 15.94 4.20
C LYS A 219 5.26 16.46 2.84
N LYS A 220 5.84 15.89 1.79
CA LYS A 220 5.41 16.17 0.42
C LYS A 220 4.02 15.57 0.18
N PRO A 221 3.07 16.32 -0.42
CA PRO A 221 1.75 15.78 -0.74
C PRO A 221 1.84 14.62 -1.74
N SER A 222 1.05 13.59 -1.52
CA SER A 222 0.99 12.35 -2.31
C SER A 222 -0.07 12.41 -3.41
N THR A 223 -0.11 11.37 -4.26
CA THR A 223 -1.15 11.23 -5.29
C THR A 223 -2.55 11.18 -4.68
N SER A 224 -2.72 10.44 -3.57
CA SER A 224 -4.03 10.37 -2.87
C SER A 224 -4.49 11.74 -2.40
N GLU A 225 -3.57 12.56 -1.87
CA GLU A 225 -3.87 13.92 -1.40
C GLU A 225 -4.22 14.87 -2.56
N LEU A 226 -3.63 14.68 -3.75
CA LEU A 226 -4.07 15.38 -4.96
C LEU A 226 -5.50 15.01 -5.37
N LEU A 227 -5.80 13.72 -5.38
CA LEU A 227 -7.15 13.24 -5.74
C LEU A 227 -8.20 13.75 -4.76
N ASP A 228 -7.91 13.73 -3.46
CA ASP A 228 -8.79 14.30 -2.44
C ASP A 228 -8.98 15.81 -2.64
N TRP A 229 -7.90 16.53 -2.93
CA TRP A 229 -7.97 17.96 -3.19
C TRP A 229 -8.80 18.29 -4.43
N LEU A 230 -8.61 17.56 -5.53
CA LEU A 230 -9.42 17.72 -6.75
C LEU A 230 -10.91 17.47 -6.46
N LYS A 231 -11.22 16.42 -5.68
CA LYS A 231 -12.59 16.13 -5.27
C LYS A 231 -13.23 17.28 -4.48
N LEU A 232 -12.47 17.92 -3.59
CA LEU A 232 -12.93 19.09 -2.84
C LEU A 232 -13.11 20.31 -3.75
N LEU A 233 -12.17 20.57 -4.67
CA LEU A 233 -12.31 21.67 -5.64
C LEU A 233 -13.56 21.52 -6.51
N LEU A 234 -13.91 20.29 -6.89
CA LEU A 234 -15.13 20.01 -7.64
C LEU A 234 -16.38 20.21 -6.79
N ASN A 235 -16.37 19.74 -5.54
CA ASN A 235 -17.50 19.89 -4.63
C ASN A 235 -17.83 21.35 -4.31
N GLU A 236 -16.81 22.19 -4.20
CA GLU A 236 -16.93 23.64 -3.97
C GLU A 236 -17.14 24.44 -5.27
N GLU A 237 -17.33 23.75 -6.40
CA GLU A 237 -17.50 24.36 -7.74
C GLU A 237 -16.42 25.42 -8.08
N MET A 238 -15.20 25.20 -7.59
CA MET A 238 -14.08 26.14 -7.75
C MET A 238 -13.75 26.37 -9.21
N THR A 239 -13.64 27.64 -9.60
CA THR A 239 -13.22 28.04 -10.95
C THR A 239 -11.71 28.12 -11.05
N VAL A 240 -11.19 28.12 -12.30
CA VAL A 240 -9.75 28.29 -12.58
C VAL A 240 -9.28 29.67 -12.10
N GLU A 241 -10.12 30.69 -12.24
CA GLU A 241 -9.86 32.06 -11.82
C GLU A 241 -9.68 32.14 -10.30
N GLN A 242 -10.60 31.55 -9.53
CA GLN A 242 -10.52 31.47 -8.07
C GLN A 242 -9.28 30.69 -7.61
N LEU A 243 -8.90 29.64 -8.36
CA LEU A 243 -7.72 28.85 -8.05
C LEU A 243 -6.42 29.64 -8.29
N ARG A 244 -6.41 30.55 -9.28
CA ARG A 244 -5.31 31.46 -9.60
C ARG A 244 -5.23 32.68 -8.66
N GLU A 245 -6.37 33.15 -8.17
CA GLU A 245 -6.46 34.22 -7.18
C GLU A 245 -5.96 33.74 -5.81
N ARG A 246 -4.72 33.29 -5.74
CA ARG A 246 -4.07 33.01 -4.46
C ARG A 246 -3.95 34.30 -3.66
N ASP A 247 -4.33 34.25 -2.40
CA ASP A 247 -4.02 35.36 -1.48
C ASP A 247 -2.49 35.58 -1.52
N PRO A 248 -2.03 36.71 -2.06
CA PRO A 248 -0.59 37.01 -2.14
C PRO A 248 0.07 37.02 -0.76
N ARG A 249 -0.77 37.00 0.29
CA ARG A 249 -0.32 36.99 1.70
C ARG A 249 0.02 35.61 2.21
N LYS A 250 -0.39 34.54 1.56
CA LYS A 250 -0.22 33.19 2.12
C LYS A 250 0.50 32.22 1.19
N LEU A 251 0.52 32.46 -0.13
CA LEU A 251 1.01 31.51 -1.15
C LEU A 251 0.43 30.09 -1.02
N ILE A 252 -0.55 29.94 -0.13
CA ILE A 252 -1.18 28.67 0.23
C ILE A 252 -2.38 28.46 -0.70
N PRO A 253 -2.52 27.31 -1.34
CA PRO A 253 -3.66 27.03 -2.19
C PRO A 253 -4.96 26.92 -1.38
N PRO A 254 -6.13 27.20 -1.97
CA PRO A 254 -7.41 26.97 -1.31
C PRO A 254 -7.54 25.50 -0.90
N LEU A 255 -8.26 25.24 0.18
CA LEU A 255 -8.47 23.87 0.71
C LEU A 255 -7.15 23.10 0.98
N HIS A 256 -6.10 23.84 1.31
CA HIS A 256 -4.74 23.31 1.51
C HIS A 256 -4.64 22.18 2.54
N GLY A 257 -5.59 22.07 3.47
CA GLY A 257 -5.64 20.97 4.42
C GLY A 257 -5.73 19.58 3.77
N ALA A 258 -6.12 19.51 2.48
CA ALA A 258 -6.01 18.28 1.70
C ALA A 258 -4.55 17.95 1.36
N LEU A 259 -3.72 18.95 1.08
CA LEU A 259 -2.35 18.80 0.60
C LEU A 259 -1.30 18.87 1.72
N LEU A 260 -1.46 19.84 2.66
CA LEU A 260 -0.52 20.08 3.73
C LEU A 260 -1.02 19.43 5.03
N LYS A 261 -0.33 18.40 5.47
CA LYS A 261 -0.70 17.58 6.65
C LYS A 261 0.16 17.85 7.88
N ASN A 262 0.99 18.91 7.82
CA ASN A 262 1.91 19.26 8.90
C ASN A 262 1.86 20.77 9.13
N GLU A 263 1.70 21.18 10.39
CA GLU A 263 1.65 22.59 10.78
C GLU A 263 2.91 23.36 10.38
N GLN A 264 4.09 22.72 10.49
CA GLN A 264 5.36 23.32 10.10
C GLN A 264 5.41 23.65 8.60
N ASP A 265 4.75 22.82 7.78
CA ASP A 265 4.65 23.03 6.33
C ASP A 265 3.76 24.24 6.02
N VAL A 266 2.64 24.42 6.74
CA VAL A 266 1.79 25.62 6.62
C VAL A 266 2.57 26.87 6.98
N HIS A 267 3.30 26.88 8.11
CA HIS A 267 4.14 28.00 8.52
C HIS A 267 5.30 28.27 7.56
N LEU A 268 5.82 27.25 6.88
CA LEU A 268 6.83 27.44 5.82
C LEU A 268 6.27 28.29 4.69
N PHE A 269 5.06 27.98 4.20
CA PHE A 269 4.40 28.77 3.15
C PHE A 269 4.10 30.20 3.58
N GLU A 270 3.65 30.43 4.82
CA GLU A 270 3.43 31.78 5.37
C GLU A 270 4.73 32.62 5.39
N ARG A 271 5.84 31.98 5.78
CA ARG A 271 7.17 32.64 5.76
C ARG A 271 7.64 32.96 4.35
N LEU A 272 7.47 32.04 3.39
CA LEU A 272 7.83 32.30 1.99
C LEU A 272 7.02 33.46 1.41
N ALA A 273 5.73 33.51 1.71
CA ALA A 273 4.87 34.63 1.31
C ALA A 273 5.32 35.97 1.92
N PHE A 274 5.82 35.98 3.15
CA PHE A 274 6.35 37.18 3.80
C PHE A 274 7.66 37.64 3.17
N LEU A 275 8.56 36.72 2.82
CA LEU A 275 9.85 37.03 2.20
C LEU A 275 9.69 37.61 0.77
N SER A 276 8.82 36.97 -0.04
CA SER A 276 8.56 37.42 -1.41
C SER A 276 8.02 38.86 -1.51
N ARG A 277 7.48 39.42 -0.41
CA ARG A 277 7.03 40.82 -0.34
C ARG A 277 8.13 41.82 -0.02
N ARG A 278 9.25 41.37 0.54
CA ARG A 278 10.37 42.27 0.88
C ARG A 278 11.31 42.49 -0.29
N GLU A 279 11.18 41.68 -1.34
CA GLU A 279 12.00 41.75 -2.57
C GLU A 279 11.31 42.56 -3.67
N VAL A 280 10.07 43.03 -3.44
CA VAL A 280 9.32 43.97 -4.32
C VAL A 280 9.24 45.33 -3.63
#